data_d75997dfe9834abb9c2150cbbe629d91
#
_entry.id   d75997dfe9834abb9c2150cbbe629d91
#
_cell.length_a   1.000
_cell.length_b   1.000
_cell.length_c   1.000
_cell.angle_alpha   90.00
_cell.angle_beta   90.00
_cell.angle_gamma   90.00
#
_symmetry.space_group_name_H-M   'P 1'
#
loop_
_entity.id
_entity.type
_entity.pdbx_description
1 polymer ?
#
loop_
_entity_poly.entity_id
_entity_poly.type
_entity_poly.pdbx_seq_one_letter_code
_entity_poly.pdbx_strand_id
1 'polypeptide(L)'
;MEKFIHVPVMVKEIVENLNMRENGVYVDMTVGMGGHALAMVSHQSRCKIIAIDRDAEALSFARERLKDYDVHFINKRFSEIKNIARTLDIEEVDGIIVDPGLSAIHLHSPERGFSFLRDEPLDMRMDQEQFLTARHVVNTYSQEQLRQILRDYGEERFSNRIARAIIIARKKETIKTCQELAEVVRRAIPGRSKIHPATRTFQALRIEVNKELEELHNAIFFSCSVGIRGFFVLILRIPC
;
A
#
# COMPACT_ATOMS: atom_id res chain seq x y z
N MET A 1 -13.80 -16.89 8.86
CA MET A 1 -12.84 -16.57 7.78
C MET A 1 -13.46 -16.10 6.45
N GLU A 2 -14.78 -16.11 6.29
CA GLU A 2 -15.46 -15.71 5.02
C GLU A 2 -15.65 -14.20 4.80
N LYS A 3 -15.22 -13.32 5.71
CA LYS A 3 -15.56 -11.89 5.68
C LYS A 3 -14.67 -10.99 4.78
N PHE A 4 -13.60 -11.50 4.18
CA PHE A 4 -12.62 -10.69 3.46
C PHE A 4 -12.37 -11.15 2.02
N ILE A 5 -13.40 -11.60 1.32
CA ILE A 5 -13.27 -11.90 -0.11
C ILE A 5 -13.20 -10.57 -0.86
N HIS A 6 -12.02 -9.98 -0.92
CA HIS A 6 -11.73 -8.92 -1.86
C HIS A 6 -11.47 -9.55 -3.23
N VAL A 7 -12.31 -9.24 -4.21
CA VAL A 7 -12.03 -9.60 -5.61
C VAL A 7 -10.98 -8.60 -6.11
N PRO A 8 -9.78 -9.06 -6.48
CA PRO A 8 -8.77 -8.16 -7.00
C PRO A 8 -9.23 -7.51 -8.30
N VAL A 9 -8.77 -6.30 -8.56
CA VAL A 9 -9.13 -5.56 -9.79
C VAL A 9 -8.36 -6.12 -10.99
N MET A 10 -8.92 -6.01 -12.21
CA MET A 10 -8.24 -6.30 -13.47
C MET A 10 -7.60 -7.69 -13.56
N VAL A 11 -8.16 -8.68 -12.87
CA VAL A 11 -7.61 -10.06 -12.82
C VAL A 11 -7.41 -10.65 -14.22
N LYS A 12 -8.43 -10.49 -15.08
CA LYS A 12 -8.39 -11.00 -16.45
C LYS A 12 -7.28 -10.33 -17.26
N GLU A 13 -7.22 -9.03 -17.22
CA GLU A 13 -6.22 -8.21 -17.92
C GLU A 13 -4.80 -8.53 -17.45
N ILE A 14 -4.62 -8.76 -16.15
CA ILE A 14 -3.31 -9.13 -15.59
C ILE A 14 -2.86 -10.47 -16.12
N VAL A 15 -3.70 -11.49 -16.02
CA VAL A 15 -3.37 -12.86 -16.46
C VAL A 15 -3.11 -12.90 -17.97
N GLU A 16 -3.93 -12.21 -18.77
CA GLU A 16 -3.75 -12.10 -20.22
C GLU A 16 -2.44 -11.39 -20.58
N ASN A 17 -2.12 -10.27 -19.92
CA ASN A 17 -0.90 -9.50 -20.22
C ASN A 17 0.38 -10.15 -19.68
N LEU A 18 0.32 -10.92 -18.60
CA LEU A 18 1.50 -11.67 -18.12
C LEU A 18 1.89 -12.81 -19.06
N ASN A 19 1.00 -13.23 -19.99
CA ASN A 19 1.24 -14.31 -20.94
C ASN A 19 1.91 -15.53 -20.28
N MET A 20 1.26 -16.03 -19.23
CA MET A 20 1.85 -17.02 -18.32
C MET A 20 2.15 -18.35 -19.02
N ARG A 21 3.31 -18.90 -18.72
CA ARG A 21 3.79 -20.17 -19.28
C ARG A 21 4.05 -21.21 -18.20
N GLU A 22 4.03 -22.47 -18.60
CA GLU A 22 4.39 -23.59 -17.74
C GLU A 22 5.87 -23.47 -17.29
N ASN A 23 6.13 -23.75 -16.01
CA ASN A 23 7.42 -23.61 -15.35
C ASN A 23 7.98 -22.17 -15.33
N GLY A 24 7.16 -21.16 -15.64
CA GLY A 24 7.54 -19.76 -15.55
C GLY A 24 7.68 -19.29 -14.11
N VAL A 25 8.52 -18.27 -13.90
CA VAL A 25 8.75 -17.61 -12.60
C VAL A 25 8.15 -16.22 -12.62
N TYR A 26 7.23 -15.94 -11.71
CA TYR A 26 6.53 -14.67 -11.65
C TYR A 26 6.70 -14.04 -10.28
N VAL A 27 6.72 -12.71 -10.23
CA VAL A 27 6.83 -11.95 -8.96
C VAL A 27 5.56 -11.14 -8.75
N ASP A 28 4.89 -11.36 -7.63
CA ASP A 28 3.87 -10.45 -7.11
C ASP A 28 4.52 -9.60 -6.00
N MET A 29 4.80 -8.33 -6.32
CA MET A 29 5.50 -7.41 -5.42
C MET A 29 4.61 -6.84 -4.31
N THR A 30 3.29 -7.07 -4.40
CA THR A 30 2.27 -6.51 -3.52
C THR A 30 1.18 -7.54 -3.27
N VAL A 31 1.60 -8.74 -2.84
CA VAL A 31 0.70 -9.90 -2.80
C VAL A 31 -0.53 -9.70 -1.91
N GLY A 32 -0.43 -8.85 -0.88
CA GLY A 32 -1.52 -8.61 0.05
C GLY A 32 -2.08 -9.92 0.60
N MET A 33 -3.39 -10.11 0.44
CA MET A 33 -4.07 -11.35 0.83
C MET A 33 -4.05 -12.44 -0.26
N GLY A 34 -3.19 -12.33 -1.26
CA GLY A 34 -2.98 -13.36 -2.29
C GLY A 34 -4.00 -13.38 -3.42
N GLY A 35 -4.73 -12.30 -3.65
CA GLY A 35 -5.81 -12.28 -4.66
C GLY A 35 -5.31 -12.45 -6.09
N HIS A 36 -4.36 -11.65 -6.52
CA HIS A 36 -3.74 -11.75 -7.84
C HIS A 36 -2.93 -13.03 -7.99
N ALA A 37 -2.12 -13.38 -6.98
CA ALA A 37 -1.35 -14.60 -6.98
C ALA A 37 -2.24 -15.86 -7.14
N LEU A 38 -3.41 -15.91 -6.47
CA LEU A 38 -4.37 -16.99 -6.65
C LEU A 38 -4.91 -17.06 -8.08
N ALA A 39 -5.21 -15.92 -8.68
CA ALA A 39 -5.68 -15.88 -10.07
C ALA A 39 -4.60 -16.39 -11.04
N MET A 40 -3.34 -16.02 -10.80
CA MET A 40 -2.19 -16.47 -11.57
C MET A 40 -2.03 -18.00 -11.51
N VAL A 41 -1.98 -18.59 -10.31
CA VAL A 41 -1.84 -20.04 -10.14
C VAL A 41 -3.07 -20.82 -10.59
N SER A 42 -4.25 -20.21 -10.54
CA SER A 42 -5.47 -20.81 -11.10
C SER A 42 -5.49 -20.84 -12.61
N HIS A 43 -4.82 -19.88 -13.27
CA HIS A 43 -4.66 -19.85 -14.72
C HIS A 43 -3.55 -20.79 -15.18
N GLN A 44 -2.40 -20.77 -14.52
CA GLN A 44 -1.26 -21.64 -14.81
C GLN A 44 -0.73 -22.25 -13.51
N SER A 45 -1.18 -23.46 -13.19
CA SER A 45 -0.86 -24.14 -11.92
C SER A 45 0.60 -24.62 -11.83
N ARG A 46 1.27 -24.79 -12.97
CA ARG A 46 2.68 -25.19 -13.04
C ARG A 46 3.60 -23.98 -13.22
N CYS A 47 3.41 -22.94 -12.41
CA CYS A 47 4.31 -21.79 -12.34
C CYS A 47 4.79 -21.61 -10.92
N LYS A 48 5.91 -20.91 -10.73
CA LYS A 48 6.43 -20.47 -9.45
C LYS A 48 6.12 -19.02 -9.23
N ILE A 49 5.60 -18.69 -8.06
CA ILE A 49 5.34 -17.28 -7.66
C ILE A 49 6.26 -16.89 -6.51
N ILE A 50 6.91 -15.74 -6.64
CA ILE A 50 7.60 -15.04 -5.57
C ILE A 50 6.64 -13.96 -5.08
N ALA A 51 6.10 -14.15 -3.88
CA ALA A 51 5.07 -13.30 -3.30
C ALA A 51 5.68 -12.41 -2.22
N ILE A 52 5.70 -11.09 -2.46
CA ILE A 52 6.33 -10.12 -1.58
C ILE A 52 5.24 -9.23 -0.97
N ASP A 53 5.33 -8.99 0.33
CA ASP A 53 4.59 -7.93 1.00
C ASP A 53 5.33 -7.48 2.26
N ARG A 54 5.22 -6.19 2.59
CA ARG A 54 5.76 -5.63 3.83
C ARG A 54 4.86 -5.91 5.03
N ASP A 55 3.58 -6.17 4.81
CA ASP A 55 2.62 -6.48 5.86
C ASP A 55 2.62 -7.98 6.18
N ALA A 56 3.21 -8.35 7.33
CA ALA A 56 3.29 -9.73 7.78
C ALA A 56 1.90 -10.37 8.02
N GLU A 57 0.91 -9.58 8.44
CA GLU A 57 -0.46 -10.04 8.63
C GLU A 57 -1.10 -10.42 7.29
N ALA A 58 -0.98 -9.55 6.27
CA ALA A 58 -1.46 -9.84 4.92
C ALA A 58 -0.80 -11.09 4.33
N LEU A 59 0.52 -11.24 4.51
CA LEU A 59 1.27 -12.43 4.09
C LEU A 59 0.80 -13.71 4.78
N SER A 60 0.39 -13.65 6.04
CA SER A 60 -0.16 -14.81 6.75
C SER A 60 -1.43 -15.33 6.08
N PHE A 61 -2.34 -14.42 5.66
CA PHE A 61 -3.54 -14.79 4.89
C PHE A 61 -3.20 -15.34 3.51
N ALA A 62 -2.23 -14.72 2.81
CA ALA A 62 -1.79 -15.21 1.51
C ALA A 62 -1.20 -16.62 1.59
N ARG A 63 -0.40 -16.91 2.63
CA ARG A 63 0.18 -18.26 2.86
C ARG A 63 -0.90 -19.32 3.01
N GLU A 64 -1.93 -19.08 3.81
CA GLU A 64 -3.02 -20.05 3.99
C GLU A 64 -3.83 -20.23 2.70
N ARG A 65 -4.06 -19.13 1.96
CA ARG A 65 -4.84 -19.15 0.72
C ARG A 65 -4.13 -19.86 -0.44
N LEU A 66 -2.80 -19.84 -0.46
CA LEU A 66 -1.96 -20.33 -1.55
C LEU A 66 -1.12 -21.57 -1.15
N LYS A 67 -1.44 -22.22 -0.05
CA LYS A 67 -0.65 -23.31 0.54
C LYS A 67 -0.45 -24.54 -0.38
N ASP A 68 -1.37 -24.73 -1.33
CA ASP A 68 -1.36 -25.88 -2.25
C ASP A 68 -0.60 -25.60 -3.57
N TYR A 69 0.05 -24.41 -3.67
CA TYR A 69 0.74 -23.96 -4.86
C TYR A 69 2.23 -23.68 -4.60
N ASP A 70 3.04 -23.66 -5.66
CA ASP A 70 4.47 -23.31 -5.56
C ASP A 70 4.64 -21.77 -5.40
N VAL A 71 4.52 -21.30 -4.17
CA VAL A 71 4.63 -19.89 -3.84
C VAL A 71 5.67 -19.67 -2.75
N HIS A 72 6.68 -18.85 -3.07
CA HIS A 72 7.70 -18.42 -2.11
C HIS A 72 7.35 -17.06 -1.51
N PHE A 73 7.05 -17.02 -0.21
CA PHE A 73 6.58 -15.81 0.47
C PHE A 73 7.71 -15.07 1.17
N ILE A 74 7.80 -13.76 0.95
CA ILE A 74 8.86 -12.89 1.47
C ILE A 74 8.25 -11.68 2.14
N ASN A 75 8.49 -11.54 3.46
CA ASN A 75 8.09 -10.36 4.20
C ASN A 75 9.17 -9.29 4.09
N LYS A 76 9.06 -8.47 3.06
CA LYS A 76 9.97 -7.36 2.77
C LYS A 76 9.26 -6.27 1.97
N ARG A 77 9.92 -5.13 1.86
CA ARG A 77 9.50 -4.06 0.96
C ARG A 77 9.80 -4.47 -0.47
N PHE A 78 8.91 -4.15 -1.39
CA PHE A 78 9.09 -4.51 -2.79
C PHE A 78 10.24 -3.73 -3.46
N SER A 79 10.66 -2.58 -2.91
CA SER A 79 11.90 -1.90 -3.32
C SER A 79 13.16 -2.73 -3.09
N GLU A 80 13.11 -3.77 -2.24
CA GLU A 80 14.23 -4.68 -1.98
C GLU A 80 14.36 -5.79 -3.04
N ILE A 81 13.61 -5.76 -4.13
CA ILE A 81 13.54 -6.81 -5.15
C ILE A 81 14.93 -7.27 -5.63
N LYS A 82 15.89 -6.36 -5.78
CA LYS A 82 17.26 -6.70 -6.18
C LYS A 82 17.96 -7.59 -5.16
N ASN A 83 17.80 -7.30 -3.87
CA ASN A 83 18.39 -8.10 -2.80
C ASN A 83 17.68 -9.45 -2.68
N ILE A 84 16.35 -9.45 -2.86
CA ILE A 84 15.52 -10.65 -2.86
C ILE A 84 15.95 -11.58 -3.99
N ALA A 85 16.05 -11.08 -5.22
CA ALA A 85 16.48 -11.85 -6.39
C ALA A 85 17.87 -12.46 -6.18
N ARG A 86 18.81 -11.68 -5.66
CA ARG A 86 20.18 -12.18 -5.34
C ARG A 86 20.16 -13.28 -4.28
N THR A 87 19.35 -13.14 -3.22
CA THR A 87 19.24 -14.14 -2.15
C THR A 87 18.63 -15.45 -2.62
N LEU A 88 17.74 -15.40 -3.61
CA LEU A 88 17.06 -16.55 -4.20
C LEU A 88 17.79 -17.12 -5.43
N ASP A 89 18.93 -16.54 -5.79
CA ASP A 89 19.69 -16.90 -7.01
C ASP A 89 18.83 -16.82 -8.29
N ILE A 90 18.06 -15.73 -8.39
CA ILE A 90 17.15 -15.49 -9.52
C ILE A 90 17.76 -14.40 -10.40
N GLU A 91 18.18 -14.81 -11.59
CA GLU A 91 18.72 -13.89 -12.59
C GLU A 91 17.62 -13.30 -13.47
N GLU A 92 16.56 -14.06 -13.75
CA GLU A 92 15.50 -13.68 -14.66
C GLU A 92 14.12 -14.17 -14.18
N VAL A 93 13.10 -13.38 -14.48
CA VAL A 93 11.68 -13.69 -14.22
C VAL A 93 10.84 -13.52 -15.49
N ASP A 94 9.73 -14.26 -15.57
CA ASP A 94 8.84 -14.24 -16.73
C ASP A 94 7.77 -13.15 -16.66
N GLY A 95 7.58 -12.58 -15.48
CA GLY A 95 6.69 -11.44 -15.31
C GLY A 95 6.66 -10.92 -13.88
N ILE A 96 6.31 -9.64 -13.77
CA ILE A 96 6.21 -8.93 -12.49
C ILE A 96 4.85 -8.22 -12.45
N ILE A 97 4.17 -8.32 -11.31
CA ILE A 97 2.99 -7.52 -11.00
C ILE A 97 3.25 -6.63 -9.80
N VAL A 98 2.77 -5.38 -9.88
CA VAL A 98 2.77 -4.41 -8.79
C VAL A 98 1.41 -3.73 -8.72
N ASP A 99 0.66 -3.93 -7.63
CA ASP A 99 -0.61 -3.24 -7.33
C ASP A 99 -0.45 -2.46 -5.99
N PRO A 100 0.21 -1.29 -6.01
CA PRO A 100 0.45 -0.55 -4.79
C PRO A 100 -0.85 0.04 -4.25
N GLY A 101 -1.06 -0.06 -2.95
CA GLY A 101 -2.23 0.51 -2.30
C GLY A 101 -2.65 -0.24 -1.04
N LEU A 102 -3.89 0.01 -0.62
CA LEU A 102 -4.47 -0.63 0.56
C LEU A 102 -5.01 -2.02 0.22
N SER A 103 -4.63 -3.01 1.00
CA SER A 103 -5.32 -4.29 1.02
C SER A 103 -6.61 -4.20 1.85
N ALA A 104 -7.52 -5.16 1.68
CA ALA A 104 -8.76 -5.22 2.46
C ALA A 104 -8.48 -5.29 3.97
N ILE A 105 -7.39 -5.91 4.38
CA ILE A 105 -7.00 -6.01 5.78
C ILE A 105 -6.75 -4.64 6.40
N HIS A 106 -6.09 -3.72 5.68
CA HIS A 106 -5.83 -2.36 6.17
C HIS A 106 -7.12 -1.59 6.46
N LEU A 107 -8.18 -1.82 5.68
CA LEU A 107 -9.45 -1.13 5.83
C LEU A 107 -10.37 -1.75 6.89
N HIS A 108 -10.23 -3.04 7.14
CA HIS A 108 -11.15 -3.79 7.99
C HIS A 108 -10.58 -4.17 9.36
N SER A 109 -9.25 -4.27 9.49
CA SER A 109 -8.62 -4.53 10.79
C SER A 109 -8.72 -3.29 11.68
N PRO A 110 -9.32 -3.41 12.87
CA PRO A 110 -9.31 -2.33 13.84
C PRO A 110 -7.88 -2.03 14.28
N GLU A 111 -7.65 -0.81 14.75
CA GLU A 111 -6.36 -0.32 15.26
C GLU A 111 -5.26 -0.03 14.23
N ARG A 112 -5.48 -0.32 12.94
CA ARG A 112 -4.51 0.01 11.87
C ARG A 112 -4.52 1.49 11.46
N GLY A 113 -5.58 2.24 11.78
CA GLY A 113 -5.66 3.69 11.58
C GLY A 113 -5.78 4.16 10.13
N PHE A 114 -6.23 3.32 9.21
CA PHE A 114 -6.45 3.70 7.81
C PHE A 114 -7.84 4.30 7.57
N SER A 115 -8.76 4.15 8.51
CA SER A 115 -10.13 4.66 8.40
C SER A 115 -10.39 5.82 9.37
N PHE A 116 -11.00 6.88 8.88
CA PHE A 116 -11.51 7.99 9.70
C PHE A 116 -12.97 7.80 10.13
N LEU A 117 -13.60 6.70 9.73
CA LEU A 117 -14.98 6.37 10.08
C LEU A 117 -15.09 5.74 11.47
N ARG A 118 -13.99 5.27 12.02
CA ARG A 118 -13.89 4.65 13.34
C ARG A 118 -12.90 5.41 14.21
N ASP A 119 -13.11 5.39 15.52
CA ASP A 119 -12.19 5.99 16.48
C ASP A 119 -11.01 5.02 16.74
N GLU A 120 -10.04 5.06 15.85
CA GLU A 120 -8.86 4.20 15.86
C GLU A 120 -7.59 5.02 16.14
N PRO A 121 -6.53 4.39 16.69
CA PRO A 121 -5.23 5.03 16.79
C PRO A 121 -4.75 5.56 15.43
N LEU A 122 -4.14 6.74 15.41
CA LEU A 122 -3.64 7.37 14.19
C LEU A 122 -2.28 6.75 13.79
N ASP A 123 -2.31 5.52 13.27
CA ASP A 123 -1.12 4.72 12.95
C ASP A 123 -0.74 4.76 11.47
N MET A 124 -1.50 4.11 10.58
CA MET A 124 -1.35 4.00 9.13
C MET A 124 -0.11 3.23 8.65
N ARG A 125 0.58 2.49 9.51
CA ARG A 125 1.71 1.66 9.06
C ARG A 125 1.21 0.39 8.37
N MET A 126 1.73 0.10 7.20
CA MET A 126 1.58 -1.22 6.56
C MET A 126 2.55 -2.21 7.19
N ASP A 127 3.80 -1.81 7.40
CA ASP A 127 4.81 -2.54 8.16
C ASP A 127 4.76 -2.09 9.63
N GLN A 128 4.26 -2.96 10.51
CA GLN A 128 4.07 -2.63 11.94
C GLN A 128 5.40 -2.48 12.71
N GLU A 129 6.52 -2.92 12.15
CA GLU A 129 7.85 -2.79 12.78
C GLU A 129 8.50 -1.43 12.50
N GLN A 130 8.02 -0.69 11.47
CA GLN A 130 8.57 0.65 11.19
C GLN A 130 8.22 1.66 12.29
N PHE A 131 9.10 2.65 12.47
CA PHE A 131 8.92 3.69 13.51
C PHE A 131 7.86 4.75 13.15
N LEU A 132 7.83 5.19 11.88
CA LEU A 132 7.03 6.33 11.46
C LEU A 132 5.54 5.98 11.40
N THR A 133 4.72 6.67 12.21
CA THR A 133 3.25 6.57 12.22
C THR A 133 2.62 7.87 11.75
N ALA A 134 1.34 7.86 11.36
CA ALA A 134 0.60 9.08 11.06
C ALA A 134 0.49 10.01 12.28
N ARG A 135 0.38 9.44 13.48
CA ARG A 135 0.43 10.20 14.74
C ARG A 135 1.76 10.95 14.89
N HIS A 136 2.89 10.32 14.55
CA HIS A 136 4.20 10.98 14.58
C HIS A 136 4.23 12.14 13.58
N VAL A 137 3.86 11.91 12.32
CA VAL A 137 3.83 12.94 11.26
C VAL A 137 3.00 14.15 11.70
N VAL A 138 1.75 13.91 12.13
CA VAL A 138 0.80 14.97 12.51
C VAL A 138 1.31 15.79 13.70
N ASN A 139 1.96 15.15 14.68
CA ASN A 139 2.36 15.83 15.90
C ASN A 139 3.78 16.43 15.88
N THR A 140 4.64 16.05 14.93
CA THR A 140 6.05 16.49 14.91
C THR A 140 6.45 17.30 13.69
N TYR A 141 5.85 17.05 12.51
CA TYR A 141 6.23 17.76 11.27
C TYR A 141 5.92 19.26 11.39
N SER A 142 6.76 20.09 10.76
CA SER A 142 6.52 21.52 10.63
C SER A 142 5.26 21.82 9.80
N GLN A 143 4.73 23.03 9.92
CA GLN A 143 3.57 23.44 9.10
C GLN A 143 3.89 23.32 7.60
N GLU A 144 5.10 23.66 7.20
CA GLU A 144 5.53 23.59 5.80
C GLU A 144 5.62 22.15 5.30
N GLN A 145 6.18 21.22 6.10
CA GLN A 145 6.22 19.80 5.76
C GLN A 145 4.80 19.22 5.64
N LEU A 146 3.92 19.53 6.59
CA LEU A 146 2.51 19.11 6.51
C LEU A 146 1.83 19.66 5.25
N ARG A 147 2.01 20.95 4.96
CA ARG A 147 1.47 21.59 3.75
C ARG A 147 1.95 20.89 2.49
N GLN A 148 3.24 20.57 2.44
CA GLN A 148 3.86 19.93 1.27
C GLN A 148 3.28 18.53 1.04
N ILE A 149 3.27 17.65 2.04
CA ILE A 149 2.72 16.28 1.87
C ILE A 149 1.23 16.31 1.51
N LEU A 150 0.45 17.21 2.12
CA LEU A 150 -0.98 17.35 1.82
C LEU A 150 -1.21 17.79 0.37
N ARG A 151 -0.37 18.69 -0.16
CA ARG A 151 -0.45 19.15 -1.54
C ARG A 151 0.05 18.10 -2.52
N ASP A 152 1.23 17.53 -2.27
CA ASP A 152 1.96 16.72 -3.24
C ASP A 152 1.43 15.27 -3.28
N TYR A 153 1.00 14.72 -2.14
CA TYR A 153 0.50 13.35 -2.02
C TYR A 153 -1.03 13.24 -1.95
N GLY A 154 -1.68 14.29 -1.42
CA GLY A 154 -3.14 14.31 -1.27
C GLY A 154 -3.85 15.13 -2.34
N GLU A 155 -3.13 15.86 -3.19
CA GLU A 155 -3.70 16.84 -4.12
C GLU A 155 -4.70 17.80 -3.41
N GLU A 156 -4.41 18.12 -2.15
CA GLU A 156 -5.33 18.85 -1.29
C GLU A 156 -5.17 20.37 -1.50
N ARG A 157 -6.15 20.98 -2.11
CA ARG A 157 -6.16 22.43 -2.39
C ARG A 157 -6.17 23.30 -1.13
N PHE A 158 -6.69 22.79 -0.02
CA PHE A 158 -6.70 23.49 1.27
C PHE A 158 -5.51 23.12 2.15
N SER A 159 -4.44 22.54 1.59
CA SER A 159 -3.26 22.04 2.30
C SER A 159 -2.71 23.03 3.35
N ASN A 160 -2.58 24.30 3.02
CA ASN A 160 -2.09 25.33 3.97
C ASN A 160 -3.04 25.56 5.16
N ARG A 161 -4.35 25.56 4.91
CA ARG A 161 -5.35 25.74 5.98
C ARG A 161 -5.39 24.54 6.91
N ILE A 162 -5.33 23.33 6.35
CA ILE A 162 -5.31 22.07 7.10
C ILE A 162 -4.03 21.98 7.92
N ALA A 163 -2.86 22.22 7.32
CA ALA A 163 -1.59 22.23 8.03
C ALA A 163 -1.60 23.20 9.21
N ARG A 164 -2.07 24.43 9.00
CA ARG A 164 -2.22 25.41 10.09
C ARG A 164 -3.20 24.94 11.18
N ALA A 165 -4.33 24.33 10.80
CA ALA A 165 -5.30 23.81 11.77
C ALA A 165 -4.71 22.69 12.63
N ILE A 166 -3.94 21.77 12.03
CA ILE A 166 -3.21 20.71 12.71
C ILE A 166 -2.23 21.32 13.72
N ILE A 167 -1.41 22.31 13.30
CA ILE A 167 -0.46 22.98 14.20
C ILE A 167 -1.16 23.64 15.40
N ILE A 168 -2.32 24.27 15.17
CA ILE A 168 -3.09 24.91 16.24
C ILE A 168 -3.69 23.84 17.17
N ALA A 169 -4.25 22.77 16.63
CA ALA A 169 -4.89 21.71 17.40
C ALA A 169 -3.86 20.99 18.30
N ARG A 170 -2.72 20.56 17.76
CA ARG A 170 -1.71 19.80 18.50
C ARG A 170 -1.00 20.62 19.61
N LYS A 171 -1.01 21.99 19.51
CA LYS A 171 -0.52 22.87 20.59
C LYS A 171 -1.43 22.83 21.81
N LYS A 172 -2.71 22.50 21.64
CA LYS A 172 -3.68 22.40 22.73
C LYS A 172 -3.65 21.01 23.34
N GLU A 173 -3.69 20.00 22.49
CA GLU A 173 -3.64 18.59 22.86
C GLU A 173 -3.09 17.77 21.70
N THR A 174 -2.28 16.75 22.02
CA THR A 174 -1.75 15.79 21.03
C THR A 174 -2.90 15.10 20.30
N ILE A 175 -2.86 15.10 18.97
CA ILE A 175 -3.82 14.38 18.13
C ILE A 175 -3.46 12.89 18.16
N LYS A 176 -4.35 12.04 18.66
CA LYS A 176 -4.09 10.62 18.95
C LYS A 176 -4.86 9.68 18.03
N THR A 177 -6.07 10.09 17.60
CA THR A 177 -6.98 9.22 16.88
C THR A 177 -7.32 9.73 15.49
N CYS A 178 -7.82 8.82 14.65
CA CYS A 178 -8.28 9.13 13.30
C CYS A 178 -9.46 10.10 13.32
N GLN A 179 -10.39 9.96 14.26
CA GLN A 179 -11.55 10.84 14.38
C GLN A 179 -11.15 12.26 14.81
N GLU A 180 -10.23 12.39 15.77
CA GLU A 180 -9.69 13.70 16.18
C GLU A 180 -9.09 14.45 14.99
N LEU A 181 -8.24 13.77 14.19
CA LEU A 181 -7.66 14.37 12.99
C LEU A 181 -8.73 14.71 11.95
N ALA A 182 -9.67 13.81 11.69
CA ALA A 182 -10.73 14.04 10.71
C ALA A 182 -11.58 15.27 11.08
N GLU A 183 -11.85 15.48 12.36
CA GLU A 183 -12.59 16.64 12.85
C GLU A 183 -11.78 17.95 12.69
N VAL A 184 -10.47 17.93 12.98
CA VAL A 184 -9.59 19.08 12.72
C VAL A 184 -9.62 19.47 11.24
N VAL A 185 -9.51 18.47 10.35
CA VAL A 185 -9.55 18.69 8.89
C VAL A 185 -10.92 19.22 8.45
N ARG A 186 -12.00 18.63 8.93
CA ARG A 186 -13.37 19.02 8.58
C ARG A 186 -13.64 20.50 8.91
N ARG A 187 -13.18 20.96 10.08
CA ARG A 187 -13.32 22.37 10.51
C ARG A 187 -12.46 23.32 9.69
N ALA A 188 -11.37 22.84 9.11
CA ALA A 188 -10.47 23.68 8.30
C ALA A 188 -10.99 23.90 6.87
N ILE A 189 -11.82 23.01 6.33
CA ILE A 189 -12.30 23.05 4.95
C ILE A 189 -13.64 23.77 4.87
N PRO A 190 -13.78 24.82 4.05
CA PRO A 190 -15.05 25.51 3.87
C PRO A 190 -15.97 24.74 2.89
N GLY A 191 -17.28 24.81 3.16
CA GLY A 191 -18.32 24.32 2.24
C GLY A 191 -18.55 22.81 2.33
N ARG A 192 -19.36 22.31 1.37
CA ARG A 192 -19.68 20.87 1.24
C ARG A 192 -18.84 20.26 0.12
N SER A 193 -18.36 19.04 0.32
CA SER A 193 -17.61 18.25 -0.65
C SER A 193 -18.41 17.00 -1.03
N LYS A 194 -18.20 16.48 -2.25
CA LYS A 194 -18.75 15.18 -2.69
C LYS A 194 -18.10 14.00 -1.95
N ILE A 195 -16.82 14.15 -1.57
CA ILE A 195 -16.07 13.17 -0.78
C ILE A 195 -15.85 13.71 0.63
N HIS A 196 -15.62 12.83 1.58
CA HIS A 196 -15.36 13.24 2.96
C HIS A 196 -14.12 14.16 3.02
N PRO A 197 -14.17 15.30 3.72
CA PRO A 197 -13.07 16.27 3.75
C PRO A 197 -11.70 15.67 4.14
N ALA A 198 -11.68 14.68 5.02
CA ALA A 198 -10.45 14.05 5.47
C ALA A 198 -9.82 13.07 4.45
N THR A 199 -10.52 12.66 3.40
CA THR A 199 -10.06 11.62 2.45
C THR A 199 -8.68 11.93 1.90
N ARG A 200 -8.46 13.12 1.37
CA ARG A 200 -7.17 13.53 0.78
C ARG A 200 -6.06 13.68 1.83
N THR A 201 -6.41 14.12 3.02
CA THR A 201 -5.46 14.21 4.14
C THR A 201 -5.00 12.82 4.57
N PHE A 202 -5.91 11.86 4.69
CA PHE A 202 -5.58 10.47 5.04
C PHE A 202 -4.76 9.79 3.95
N GLN A 203 -5.08 10.03 2.69
CA GLN A 203 -4.26 9.56 1.56
C GLN A 203 -2.83 10.13 1.65
N ALA A 204 -2.67 11.42 1.86
CA ALA A 204 -1.35 12.06 1.96
C ALA A 204 -0.52 11.48 3.12
N LEU A 205 -1.13 11.31 4.28
CA LEU A 205 -0.47 10.72 5.45
C LEU A 205 -0.08 9.27 5.20
N ARG A 206 -0.95 8.47 4.60
CA ARG A 206 -0.67 7.08 4.25
C ARG A 206 0.55 6.97 3.32
N ILE A 207 0.58 7.76 2.26
CA ILE A 207 1.70 7.80 1.30
C ILE A 207 2.99 8.21 2.01
N GLU A 208 2.94 9.23 2.88
CA GLU A 208 4.11 9.69 3.64
C GLU A 208 4.61 8.64 4.63
N VAL A 209 3.71 8.05 5.43
CA VAL A 209 4.06 7.03 6.43
C VAL A 209 4.70 5.81 5.80
N ASN A 210 4.16 5.36 4.68
CA ASN A 210 4.59 4.13 4.02
C ASN A 210 5.60 4.37 2.89
N LYS A 211 5.97 5.63 2.61
CA LYS A 211 6.90 6.00 1.54
C LYS A 211 6.52 5.40 0.18
N GLU A 212 5.21 5.34 -0.11
CA GLU A 212 4.67 4.56 -1.23
C GLU A 212 5.25 4.96 -2.59
N LEU A 213 5.42 6.28 -2.83
CA LEU A 213 5.97 6.77 -4.10
C LEU A 213 7.49 6.52 -4.22
N GLU A 214 8.23 6.62 -3.13
CA GLU A 214 9.67 6.32 -3.10
C GLU A 214 9.90 4.82 -3.31
N GLU A 215 9.12 3.99 -2.63
CA GLU A 215 9.13 2.54 -2.80
C GLU A 215 8.83 2.15 -4.25
N LEU A 216 7.79 2.74 -4.86
CA LEU A 216 7.42 2.47 -6.24
C LEU A 216 8.54 2.89 -7.23
N HIS A 217 9.10 4.09 -7.04
CA HIS A 217 10.21 4.57 -7.85
C HIS A 217 11.40 3.59 -7.79
N ASN A 218 11.80 3.19 -6.58
CA ASN A 218 12.90 2.26 -6.37
C ASN A 218 12.61 0.88 -6.97
N ALA A 219 11.39 0.37 -6.81
CA ALA A 219 11.00 -0.91 -7.37
C ALA A 219 11.08 -0.92 -8.90
N ILE A 220 10.55 0.10 -9.57
CA ILE A 220 10.62 0.21 -11.04
C ILE A 220 12.08 0.26 -11.48
N PHE A 221 12.89 1.11 -10.84
CA PHE A 221 14.32 1.25 -11.18
C PHE A 221 15.09 -0.06 -10.98
N PHE A 222 14.86 -0.76 -9.87
CA PHE A 222 15.57 -2.00 -9.56
C PHE A 222 15.02 -3.22 -10.30
N SER A 223 13.74 -3.21 -10.72
CA SER A 223 13.19 -4.28 -11.58
C SER A 223 13.91 -4.37 -12.92
N CYS A 224 14.42 -3.24 -13.43
CA CYS A 224 15.27 -3.24 -14.63
C CYS A 224 16.63 -3.94 -14.42
N SER A 225 17.04 -4.21 -13.17
CA SER A 225 18.29 -4.94 -12.87
C SER A 225 18.09 -6.44 -12.68
N VAL A 226 16.86 -6.92 -12.60
CA VAL A 226 16.50 -8.33 -12.71
C VAL A 226 16.06 -8.55 -14.15
N GLY A 227 16.62 -9.53 -14.84
CA GLY A 227 16.24 -9.83 -16.22
C GLY A 227 14.74 -10.15 -16.29
N ILE A 228 13.96 -9.38 -17.05
CA ILE A 228 12.54 -9.66 -17.29
C ILE A 228 12.40 -10.19 -18.70
N ARG A 229 12.04 -11.47 -18.83
CA ARG A 229 11.79 -12.10 -20.15
C ARG A 229 10.41 -11.78 -20.71
N GLY A 230 9.48 -11.38 -19.87
CA GLY A 230 8.09 -11.13 -20.21
C GLY A 230 7.62 -9.72 -19.86
N PHE A 231 6.54 -9.60 -19.10
CA PHE A 231 5.84 -8.34 -18.90
C PHE A 231 5.96 -7.81 -17.46
N PHE A 232 6.10 -6.50 -17.37
CA PHE A 232 5.94 -5.78 -16.12
C PHE A 232 4.53 -5.14 -16.11
N VAL A 233 3.68 -5.57 -15.19
CA VAL A 233 2.32 -5.06 -15.04
C VAL A 233 2.25 -4.18 -13.80
N LEU A 234 2.08 -2.88 -14.00
CA LEU A 234 1.86 -1.91 -12.93
C LEU A 234 0.40 -1.48 -12.94
N ILE A 235 -0.29 -1.67 -11.82
CA ILE A 235 -1.67 -1.24 -11.62
C ILE A 235 -1.63 0.10 -10.92
N LEU A 236 -2.00 1.16 -11.62
CA LEU A 236 -2.15 2.48 -11.00
C LEU A 236 -3.63 2.74 -10.73
N ARG A 237 -3.97 2.82 -9.45
CA ARG A 237 -5.31 3.24 -9.03
C ARG A 237 -5.30 4.76 -8.91
N ILE A 238 -6.03 5.43 -9.80
CA ILE A 238 -6.30 6.86 -9.65
C ILE A 238 -7.30 6.99 -8.49
N PRO A 239 -6.94 7.68 -7.40
CA PRO A 239 -7.91 7.89 -6.32
C PRO A 239 -9.04 8.76 -6.84
N CYS A 240 -10.27 8.26 -6.73
CA CYS A 240 -11.51 8.99 -7.05
C CYS A 240 -11.87 9.98 -5.95
#